data_379978fbc217a8989d539df681829a85
#
_entry.id   379978fbc217a8989d539df681829a85
#
_cell.length_a   1.000
_cell.length_b   1.000
_cell.length_c   1.000
_cell.angle_alpha   90.00
_cell.angle_beta   90.00
_cell.angle_gamma   90.00
#
_symmetry.space_group_name_H-M   'P 1'
#
loop_
_entity.id
_entity.type
_entity.pdbx_description
1 polymer ?
#
loop_
_entity_poly.entity_id
_entity_poly.type
_entity_poly.pdbx_seq_one_letter_code
_entity_poly.pdbx_strand_id
1 'polypeptide(L)'
;MKVAIISDIHGNMQALEKVFADIKAEGCEKIFCLGDLAMAGPVPVETVELIKKMSDEGKITVIQGNTDEMIGNFNEEIENKVKTAFPVMGEALNNDVKIIPTELREFLKNLPKQAEIEIEGLKILLVHGSPRKNDENITPDLPLEKIEEMIEGTDASLILCGHTHIPCGYQTNTKQTVVNVGSVGRPFTPRPQACYVVAEIEQGKFGVVHKLIDYDTEKASEILSKREFIGADKLAQILIRPEFWHM
;
A
#
# COMPACT_ATOMS: atom_id res chain seq x y z
N MET A 1 -21.18 -9.14 3.28
CA MET A 1 -20.02 -9.29 2.37
C MET A 1 -18.71 -9.08 3.13
N LYS A 2 -17.70 -9.95 2.92
CA LYS A 2 -16.32 -9.71 3.42
C LYS A 2 -15.43 -9.16 2.31
N VAL A 3 -14.66 -8.12 2.62
CA VAL A 3 -13.74 -7.47 1.68
C VAL A 3 -12.36 -7.38 2.30
N ALA A 4 -11.33 -7.73 1.55
CA ALA A 4 -9.93 -7.53 1.96
C ALA A 4 -9.39 -6.22 1.36
N ILE A 5 -8.64 -5.47 2.16
CA ILE A 5 -7.99 -4.24 1.73
C ILE A 5 -6.49 -4.36 2.02
N ILE A 6 -5.69 -4.30 0.96
CA ILE A 6 -4.23 -4.37 0.98
C ILE A 6 -3.63 -3.07 0.48
N SER A 7 -2.42 -2.74 0.89
CA SER A 7 -1.67 -1.56 0.45
C SER A 7 -0.18 -1.78 0.59
N ASP A 8 0.61 -0.97 -0.10
CA ASP A 8 2.05 -0.84 0.15
C ASP A 8 2.78 -2.19 0.07
N ILE A 9 2.62 -2.87 -1.09
CA ILE A 9 3.18 -4.21 -1.33
C ILE A 9 4.70 -4.13 -1.54
N HIS A 10 5.17 -3.05 -2.18
CA HIS A 10 6.59 -2.79 -2.40
C HIS A 10 7.37 -4.00 -2.92
N GLY A 11 6.85 -4.72 -3.90
CA GLY A 11 7.55 -5.86 -4.50
C GLY A 11 7.80 -7.05 -3.57
N ASN A 12 7.13 -7.15 -2.43
CA ASN A 12 7.34 -8.22 -1.45
C ASN A 12 6.37 -9.40 -1.67
N MET A 13 6.73 -10.27 -2.62
CA MET A 13 5.92 -11.46 -2.94
C MET A 13 5.79 -12.42 -1.76
N GLN A 14 6.82 -12.57 -0.92
CA GLN A 14 6.79 -13.46 0.25
C GLN A 14 5.67 -13.07 1.22
N ALA A 15 5.50 -11.76 1.42
CA ALA A 15 4.41 -11.22 2.23
C ALA A 15 3.06 -11.34 1.50
N LEU A 16 3.01 -10.93 0.23
CA LEU A 16 1.78 -10.92 -0.57
C LEU A 16 1.15 -12.31 -0.70
N GLU A 17 1.94 -13.35 -0.95
CA GLU A 17 1.45 -14.73 -1.04
C GLU A 17 0.82 -15.21 0.27
N LYS A 18 1.41 -14.86 1.41
CA LYS A 18 0.84 -15.18 2.73
C LYS A 18 -0.46 -14.42 3.00
N VAL A 19 -0.50 -13.14 2.65
CA VAL A 19 -1.72 -12.33 2.76
C VAL A 19 -2.82 -12.89 1.85
N PHE A 20 -2.54 -13.26 0.61
CA PHE A 20 -3.55 -13.87 -0.27
C PHE A 20 -4.06 -15.23 0.24
N ALA A 21 -3.18 -16.01 0.87
CA ALA A 21 -3.60 -17.28 1.49
C ALA A 21 -4.57 -17.03 2.66
N ASP A 22 -4.31 -16.02 3.50
CA ASP A 22 -5.19 -15.63 4.61
C ASP A 22 -6.50 -15.01 4.11
N ILE A 23 -6.46 -14.13 3.11
CA ILE A 23 -7.65 -13.56 2.46
C ILE A 23 -8.60 -14.66 1.95
N LYS A 24 -8.02 -15.69 1.34
CA LYS A 24 -8.79 -16.86 0.88
C LYS A 24 -9.39 -17.66 2.05
N ALA A 25 -8.63 -17.85 3.12
CA ALA A 25 -9.10 -18.55 4.33
C ALA A 25 -10.20 -17.77 5.05
N GLU A 26 -10.13 -16.44 5.07
CA GLU A 26 -11.17 -15.53 5.61
C GLU A 26 -12.45 -15.54 4.76
N GLY A 27 -12.40 -16.07 3.52
CA GLY A 27 -13.54 -16.09 2.62
C GLY A 27 -13.90 -14.68 2.08
N CYS A 28 -12.93 -13.79 1.90
CA CYS A 28 -13.18 -12.49 1.32
C CYS A 28 -13.63 -12.61 -0.14
N GLU A 29 -14.70 -11.88 -0.49
CA GLU A 29 -15.33 -11.93 -1.80
C GLU A 29 -14.75 -10.89 -2.78
N LYS A 30 -14.14 -9.83 -2.26
CA LYS A 30 -13.48 -8.76 -3.02
C LYS A 30 -12.15 -8.39 -2.38
N ILE A 31 -11.23 -7.91 -3.21
CA ILE A 31 -9.93 -7.39 -2.79
C ILE A 31 -9.77 -5.98 -3.35
N PHE A 32 -9.39 -5.03 -2.48
CA PHE A 32 -9.00 -3.67 -2.87
C PHE A 32 -7.51 -3.48 -2.57
N CYS A 33 -6.78 -2.91 -3.51
CA CYS A 33 -5.36 -2.57 -3.37
C CYS A 33 -5.19 -1.05 -3.48
N LEU A 34 -4.64 -0.45 -2.44
CA LEU A 34 -4.50 1.00 -2.34
C LEU A 34 -3.19 1.54 -2.92
N GLY A 35 -2.50 0.75 -3.75
CA GLY A 35 -1.29 1.18 -4.46
C GLY A 35 0.02 0.81 -3.77
N ASP A 36 1.10 1.42 -4.25
CA ASP A 36 2.49 1.15 -3.92
C ASP A 36 2.85 -0.33 -4.13
N LEU A 37 2.66 -0.77 -5.40
CA LEU A 37 2.89 -2.15 -5.81
C LEU A 37 4.38 -2.50 -5.86
N ALA A 38 5.21 -1.53 -6.26
CA ALA A 38 6.64 -1.67 -6.43
C ALA A 38 7.42 -0.61 -5.62
N MET A 39 8.70 -0.47 -5.93
CA MET A 39 9.71 0.40 -5.34
C MET A 39 10.34 -0.15 -4.07
N ALA A 40 11.65 -0.37 -4.18
CA ALA A 40 12.56 -0.72 -3.07
C ALA A 40 12.21 -2.04 -2.34
N GLY A 41 11.67 -3.00 -3.08
CA GLY A 41 11.34 -4.33 -2.54
C GLY A 41 12.04 -5.49 -3.26
N PRO A 42 11.79 -6.73 -2.82
CA PRO A 42 12.50 -7.91 -3.32
C PRO A 42 12.32 -8.19 -4.82
N VAL A 43 11.08 -8.27 -5.30
CA VAL A 43 10.73 -8.71 -6.66
C VAL A 43 9.63 -7.84 -7.26
N PRO A 44 9.95 -6.58 -7.66
CA PRO A 44 8.95 -5.61 -8.11
C PRO A 44 8.27 -6.01 -9.41
N VAL A 45 8.98 -6.64 -10.35
CA VAL A 45 8.42 -7.02 -11.66
C VAL A 45 7.30 -8.05 -11.49
N GLU A 46 7.59 -9.16 -10.84
CA GLU A 46 6.66 -10.26 -10.62
C GLU A 46 5.43 -9.82 -9.81
N THR A 47 5.64 -8.89 -8.88
CA THR A 47 4.55 -8.32 -8.08
C THR A 47 3.60 -7.49 -8.92
N VAL A 48 4.13 -6.58 -9.75
CA VAL A 48 3.30 -5.75 -10.64
C VAL A 48 2.59 -6.62 -11.69
N GLU A 49 3.27 -7.62 -12.25
CA GLU A 49 2.67 -8.57 -13.19
C GLU A 49 1.47 -9.32 -12.58
N LEU A 50 1.64 -9.82 -11.36
CA LEU A 50 0.57 -10.54 -10.66
C LEU A 50 -0.64 -9.64 -10.41
N ILE A 51 -0.42 -8.43 -9.87
CA ILE A 51 -1.51 -7.49 -9.57
C ILE A 51 -2.18 -7.01 -10.85
N LYS A 52 -1.41 -6.70 -11.91
CA LYS A 52 -1.97 -6.35 -13.22
C LYS A 52 -2.86 -7.47 -13.76
N LYS A 53 -2.38 -8.71 -13.75
CA LYS A 53 -3.16 -9.87 -14.18
C LYS A 53 -4.47 -10.01 -13.39
N MET A 54 -4.41 -9.89 -12.06
CA MET A 54 -5.60 -9.97 -11.21
C MET A 54 -6.58 -8.81 -11.49
N SER A 55 -6.07 -7.63 -11.78
CA SER A 55 -6.86 -6.45 -12.16
C SER A 55 -7.56 -6.67 -13.51
N ASP A 56 -6.83 -7.13 -14.52
CA ASP A 56 -7.37 -7.45 -15.85
C ASP A 56 -8.46 -8.54 -15.81
N GLU A 57 -8.34 -9.48 -14.85
CA GLU A 57 -9.32 -10.53 -14.59
C GLU A 57 -10.51 -10.06 -13.71
N GLY A 58 -10.52 -8.82 -13.27
CA GLY A 58 -11.56 -8.25 -12.38
C GLY A 58 -11.58 -8.83 -10.96
N LYS A 59 -10.47 -9.46 -10.52
CA LYS A 59 -10.34 -10.10 -9.19
C LYS A 59 -9.90 -9.12 -8.10
N ILE A 60 -9.33 -7.98 -8.47
CA ILE A 60 -8.87 -6.93 -7.56
C ILE A 60 -9.16 -5.55 -8.15
N THR A 61 -9.58 -4.63 -7.32
CA THR A 61 -9.63 -3.19 -7.68
C THR A 61 -8.37 -2.53 -7.17
N VAL A 62 -7.63 -1.83 -8.04
CA VAL A 62 -6.34 -1.23 -7.72
C VAL A 62 -6.40 0.27 -7.95
N ILE A 63 -5.87 1.06 -7.03
CA ILE A 63 -5.60 2.49 -7.22
C ILE A 63 -4.10 2.76 -7.21
N GLN A 64 -3.71 3.95 -7.66
CA GLN A 64 -2.32 4.36 -7.77
C GLN A 64 -1.76 4.84 -6.43
N GLY A 65 -0.63 4.26 -5.98
CA GLY A 65 0.17 4.82 -4.92
C GLY A 65 1.17 5.88 -5.42
N ASN A 66 1.84 6.57 -4.50
CA ASN A 66 2.81 7.59 -4.86
C ASN A 66 4.08 7.00 -5.50
N THR A 67 4.49 5.79 -5.12
CA THR A 67 5.63 5.14 -5.76
C THR A 67 5.29 4.59 -7.14
N ASP A 68 4.04 4.14 -7.36
CA ASP A 68 3.53 3.77 -8.68
C ASP A 68 3.53 4.98 -9.62
N GLU A 69 3.10 6.14 -9.13
CA GLU A 69 3.13 7.41 -9.86
C GLU A 69 4.57 7.82 -10.24
N MET A 70 5.53 7.68 -9.30
CA MET A 70 6.95 7.96 -9.54
C MET A 70 7.55 7.05 -10.61
N ILE A 71 7.26 5.74 -10.56
CA ILE A 71 7.76 4.76 -11.55
C ILE A 71 7.11 5.00 -12.92
N GLY A 72 5.80 5.21 -12.95
CA GLY A 72 5.04 5.40 -14.18
C GLY A 72 5.35 6.70 -14.93
N ASN A 73 5.64 7.77 -14.20
CA ASN A 73 5.97 9.11 -14.74
C ASN A 73 7.45 9.46 -14.61
N PHE A 74 8.32 8.46 -14.43
CA PHE A 74 9.74 8.69 -14.15
C PHE A 74 10.39 9.63 -15.16
N ASN A 75 11.10 10.62 -14.64
CA ASN A 75 11.89 11.58 -15.37
C ASN A 75 13.03 12.11 -14.46
N GLU A 76 13.91 12.95 -15.02
CA GLU A 76 15.07 13.51 -14.31
C GLU A 76 14.67 14.37 -13.09
N GLU A 77 13.54 15.06 -13.13
CA GLU A 77 13.06 15.87 -12.02
C GLU A 77 12.64 14.99 -10.83
N ILE A 78 11.86 13.93 -11.09
CA ILE A 78 11.44 12.94 -10.07
C ILE A 78 12.67 12.25 -9.49
N GLU A 79 13.62 11.82 -10.33
CA GLU A 79 14.87 11.21 -9.89
C GLU A 79 15.63 12.10 -8.91
N ASN A 80 15.89 13.33 -9.31
CA ASN A 80 16.65 14.31 -8.52
C ASN A 80 15.94 14.64 -7.20
N LYS A 81 14.61 14.79 -7.22
CA LYS A 81 13.82 15.07 -6.02
C LYS A 81 13.91 13.91 -5.01
N VAL A 82 13.70 12.68 -5.46
CA VAL A 82 13.74 11.49 -4.57
C VAL A 82 15.17 11.26 -4.07
N LYS A 83 16.17 11.34 -4.95
CA LYS A 83 17.58 11.11 -4.61
C LYS A 83 18.12 12.16 -3.62
N THR A 84 17.65 13.41 -3.72
CA THR A 84 18.04 14.49 -2.77
C THR A 84 17.41 14.27 -1.40
N ALA A 85 16.14 13.91 -1.33
CA ALA A 85 15.43 13.72 -0.08
C ALA A 85 15.79 12.37 0.60
N PHE A 86 15.90 11.31 -0.19
CA PHE A 86 16.10 9.94 0.28
C PHE A 86 17.06 9.19 -0.65
N PRO A 87 18.38 9.34 -0.50
CA PRO A 87 19.36 8.83 -1.45
C PRO A 87 19.21 7.33 -1.80
N VAL A 88 19.00 6.48 -0.80
CA VAL A 88 18.82 5.02 -1.02
C VAL A 88 17.53 4.72 -1.77
N MET A 89 16.45 5.46 -1.49
CA MET A 89 15.20 5.29 -2.22
C MET A 89 15.31 5.78 -3.67
N GLY A 90 16.13 6.81 -3.94
CA GLY A 90 16.43 7.25 -5.29
C GLY A 90 17.19 6.18 -6.10
N GLU A 91 18.15 5.50 -5.49
CA GLU A 91 18.86 4.38 -6.13
C GLU A 91 17.91 3.19 -6.40
N ALA A 92 17.02 2.89 -5.46
CA ALA A 92 16.00 1.85 -5.62
C ALA A 92 15.01 2.21 -6.74
N LEU A 93 14.52 3.46 -6.81
CA LEU A 93 13.65 3.94 -7.88
C LEU A 93 14.31 3.79 -9.25
N ASN A 94 15.56 4.23 -9.38
CA ASN A 94 16.31 4.08 -10.62
C ASN A 94 16.49 2.62 -11.04
N ASN A 95 16.74 1.75 -10.10
CA ASN A 95 16.86 0.32 -10.38
C ASN A 95 15.53 -0.26 -10.83
N ASP A 96 14.42 0.06 -10.13
CA ASP A 96 13.09 -0.43 -10.48
C ASP A 96 12.64 0.04 -11.87
N VAL A 97 12.86 1.30 -12.20
CA VAL A 97 12.55 1.85 -13.54
C VAL A 97 13.31 1.15 -14.66
N LYS A 98 14.54 0.70 -14.39
CA LYS A 98 15.36 -0.03 -15.37
C LYS A 98 14.87 -1.46 -15.59
N ILE A 99 14.40 -2.14 -14.55
CA ILE A 99 14.03 -3.56 -14.63
C ILE A 99 12.55 -3.78 -14.90
N ILE A 100 11.66 -2.86 -14.48
CA ILE A 100 10.21 -2.97 -14.74
C ILE A 100 9.95 -2.66 -16.23
N PRO A 101 9.39 -3.61 -16.99
CA PRO A 101 9.06 -3.42 -18.40
C PRO A 101 8.16 -2.21 -18.64
N THR A 102 8.29 -1.58 -19.81
CA THR A 102 7.52 -0.38 -20.18
C THR A 102 6.00 -0.60 -20.07
N GLU A 103 5.50 -1.76 -20.48
CA GLU A 103 4.08 -2.11 -20.36
C GLU A 103 3.59 -2.05 -18.90
N LEU A 104 4.39 -2.57 -17.97
CA LEU A 104 4.04 -2.55 -16.54
C LEU A 104 4.14 -1.13 -15.96
N ARG A 105 5.11 -0.33 -16.40
CA ARG A 105 5.20 1.08 -16.01
C ARG A 105 4.01 1.89 -16.53
N GLU A 106 3.54 1.63 -17.74
CA GLU A 106 2.32 2.24 -18.28
C GLU A 106 1.06 1.79 -17.49
N PHE A 107 1.01 0.54 -17.06
CA PHE A 107 -0.06 0.09 -16.14
C PHE A 107 -0.05 0.89 -14.85
N LEU A 108 1.10 1.02 -14.16
CA LEU A 108 1.25 1.81 -12.94
C LEU A 108 0.85 3.28 -13.14
N LYS A 109 1.27 3.87 -14.27
CA LYS A 109 0.96 5.25 -14.64
C LYS A 109 -0.53 5.51 -14.80
N ASN A 110 -1.27 4.55 -15.36
CA ASN A 110 -2.67 4.70 -15.72
C ASN A 110 -3.63 4.21 -14.63
N LEU A 111 -3.15 3.77 -13.47
CA LEU A 111 -4.01 3.44 -12.34
C LEU A 111 -4.79 4.68 -11.88
N PRO A 112 -6.05 4.55 -11.49
CA PRO A 112 -6.83 5.66 -10.93
C PRO A 112 -6.23 6.08 -9.58
N LYS A 113 -6.20 7.39 -9.31
CA LYS A 113 -5.65 7.93 -8.05
C LYS A 113 -6.51 7.62 -6.84
N GLN A 114 -7.81 7.42 -7.04
CA GLN A 114 -8.79 7.05 -6.03
C GLN A 114 -9.95 6.30 -6.68
N ALA A 115 -10.74 5.61 -5.86
CA ALA A 115 -11.96 4.96 -6.33
C ALA A 115 -13.07 5.07 -5.29
N GLU A 116 -14.28 5.40 -5.76
CA GLU A 116 -15.49 5.33 -4.95
C GLU A 116 -16.18 4.00 -5.20
N ILE A 117 -16.51 3.31 -4.13
CA ILE A 117 -17.14 1.98 -4.16
C ILE A 117 -18.42 2.04 -3.31
N GLU A 118 -19.49 1.45 -3.79
CA GLU A 118 -20.69 1.25 -2.99
C GLU A 118 -20.93 -0.25 -2.79
N ILE A 119 -21.07 -0.66 -1.54
CA ILE A 119 -21.37 -2.05 -1.16
C ILE A 119 -22.53 -2.04 -0.15
N GLU A 120 -23.64 -2.65 -0.51
CA GLU A 120 -24.82 -2.79 0.37
C GLU A 120 -25.29 -1.45 0.98
N GLY A 121 -25.18 -0.35 0.21
CA GLY A 121 -25.54 0.99 0.64
C GLY A 121 -24.45 1.71 1.47
N LEU A 122 -23.30 1.11 1.69
CA LEU A 122 -22.12 1.74 2.29
C LEU A 122 -21.27 2.41 1.21
N LYS A 123 -21.06 3.72 1.31
CA LYS A 123 -20.12 4.45 0.47
C LYS A 123 -18.70 4.33 1.04
N ILE A 124 -17.78 3.84 0.22
CA ILE A 124 -16.37 3.61 0.56
C ILE A 124 -15.51 4.42 -0.40
N LEU A 125 -14.55 5.17 0.13
CA LEU A 125 -13.54 5.86 -0.67
C LEU A 125 -12.19 5.18 -0.47
N LEU A 126 -11.58 4.76 -1.57
CA LEU A 126 -10.23 4.22 -1.62
C LEU A 126 -9.27 5.35 -2.03
N VAL A 127 -8.27 5.60 -1.21
CA VAL A 127 -7.18 6.56 -1.48
C VAL A 127 -5.86 5.95 -1.06
N HIS A 128 -4.73 6.46 -1.57
CA HIS A 128 -3.42 5.99 -1.08
C HIS A 128 -2.98 6.79 0.14
N GLY A 129 -2.82 8.09 0.05
CA GLY A 129 -2.56 8.99 1.18
C GLY A 129 -3.85 9.54 1.78
N SER A 130 -4.38 10.62 1.21
CA SER A 130 -5.67 11.22 1.59
C SER A 130 -6.52 11.52 0.35
N PRO A 131 -7.82 11.89 0.51
CA PRO A 131 -8.66 12.30 -0.62
C PRO A 131 -8.09 13.47 -1.42
N ARG A 132 -7.33 14.35 -0.78
CA ARG A 132 -6.76 15.56 -1.40
C ARG A 132 -5.35 15.38 -1.93
N LYS A 133 -4.58 14.38 -1.42
CA LYS A 133 -3.17 14.22 -1.78
C LYS A 133 -2.68 12.78 -1.65
N ASN A 134 -2.01 12.28 -2.69
CA ASN A 134 -1.56 10.89 -2.79
C ASN A 134 -0.42 10.52 -1.82
N ASP A 135 0.34 11.50 -1.32
CA ASP A 135 1.46 11.35 -0.39
C ASP A 135 1.23 12.06 0.95
N GLU A 136 -0.02 12.21 1.38
CA GLU A 136 -0.35 12.84 2.65
C GLU A 136 -0.44 11.81 3.78
N ASN A 137 0.26 12.08 4.89
CA ASN A 137 0.40 11.13 5.99
C ASN A 137 -0.81 11.14 6.92
N ILE A 138 -1.52 10.01 7.00
CA ILE A 138 -2.50 9.73 8.06
C ILE A 138 -1.85 8.74 9.04
N THR A 139 -1.42 9.26 10.20
CA THR A 139 -0.70 8.53 11.27
C THR A 139 -1.49 8.51 12.57
N PRO A 140 -1.24 7.56 13.50
CA PRO A 140 -2.06 7.38 14.72
C PRO A 140 -2.00 8.54 15.73
N ASP A 141 -1.07 9.47 15.58
CA ASP A 141 -0.83 10.62 16.47
C ASP A 141 -1.43 11.93 15.97
N LEU A 142 -2.11 11.92 14.81
CA LEU A 142 -2.74 13.14 14.28
C LEU A 142 -3.95 13.56 15.10
N PRO A 143 -4.10 14.88 15.37
CA PRO A 143 -5.32 15.43 15.94
C PRO A 143 -6.54 15.15 15.04
N LEU A 144 -7.69 14.88 15.65
CA LEU A 144 -8.91 14.55 14.91
C LEU A 144 -9.32 15.65 13.94
N GLU A 145 -9.13 16.90 14.32
CA GLU A 145 -9.42 18.08 13.48
C GLU A 145 -8.60 18.06 12.18
N LYS A 146 -7.36 17.55 12.25
CA LYS A 146 -6.51 17.38 11.04
C LYS A 146 -7.03 16.28 10.14
N ILE A 147 -7.51 15.17 10.70
CA ILE A 147 -8.14 14.11 9.93
C ILE A 147 -9.39 14.64 9.22
N GLU A 148 -10.25 15.39 9.94
CA GLU A 148 -11.47 16.00 9.37
C GLU A 148 -11.15 16.99 8.24
N GLU A 149 -10.10 17.79 8.39
CA GLU A 149 -9.59 18.68 7.33
C GLU A 149 -9.11 17.89 6.08
N MET A 150 -8.41 16.76 6.28
CA MET A 150 -7.89 15.92 5.19
C MET A 150 -8.98 15.26 4.37
N ILE A 151 -10.12 14.94 4.98
CA ILE A 151 -11.25 14.26 4.32
C ILE A 151 -12.40 15.20 3.95
N GLU A 152 -12.21 16.52 4.10
CA GLU A 152 -13.23 17.52 3.76
C GLU A 152 -13.72 17.36 2.32
N GLY A 153 -15.03 17.42 2.14
CA GLY A 153 -15.69 17.32 0.84
C GLY A 153 -16.04 15.91 0.38
N THR A 154 -15.64 14.84 1.13
CA THR A 154 -16.11 13.49 0.83
C THR A 154 -17.38 13.15 1.62
N ASP A 155 -18.31 12.41 0.99
CA ASP A 155 -19.51 11.86 1.62
C ASP A 155 -19.38 10.35 1.93
N ALA A 156 -18.22 9.76 1.72
CA ALA A 156 -17.96 8.36 2.05
C ALA A 156 -18.05 8.11 3.55
N SER A 157 -18.72 7.03 3.93
CA SER A 157 -18.82 6.61 5.34
C SER A 157 -17.53 5.92 5.83
N LEU A 158 -16.82 5.26 4.92
CA LEU A 158 -15.55 4.58 5.18
C LEU A 158 -14.50 5.07 4.19
N ILE A 159 -13.42 5.64 4.68
CA ILE A 159 -12.24 6.06 3.90
C ILE A 159 -11.09 5.11 4.24
N LEU A 160 -10.51 4.47 3.23
CA LEU A 160 -9.43 3.49 3.36
C LEU A 160 -8.17 4.05 2.73
N CYS A 161 -7.07 4.13 3.49
CA CYS A 161 -5.79 4.66 3.06
C CYS A 161 -4.62 3.75 3.46
N GLY A 162 -3.43 4.02 2.94
CA GLY A 162 -2.16 3.34 3.19
C GLY A 162 -1.01 4.34 3.43
N HIS A 163 0.03 4.28 2.59
CA HIS A 163 1.15 5.21 2.46
C HIS A 163 2.13 5.27 3.65
N THR A 164 1.62 5.42 4.88
CA THR A 164 2.50 5.56 6.06
C THR A 164 3.01 4.23 6.60
N HIS A 165 2.46 3.11 6.13
CA HIS A 165 2.74 1.74 6.59
C HIS A 165 2.39 1.48 8.07
N ILE A 166 1.75 2.43 8.74
CA ILE A 166 1.39 2.35 10.17
C ILE A 166 -0.13 2.18 10.26
N PRO A 167 -0.62 1.01 10.70
CA PRO A 167 -2.04 0.77 10.82
C PRO A 167 -2.66 1.67 11.90
N CYS A 168 -3.75 2.34 11.57
CA CYS A 168 -4.52 3.13 12.53
C CYS A 168 -5.97 3.30 12.08
N GLY A 169 -6.82 3.85 12.94
CA GLY A 169 -8.21 4.14 12.64
C GLY A 169 -8.73 5.34 13.41
N TYR A 170 -9.58 6.12 12.75
CA TYR A 170 -10.24 7.29 13.32
C TYR A 170 -11.73 7.24 13.10
N GLN A 171 -12.49 7.67 14.08
CA GLN A 171 -13.89 8.00 13.93
C GLN A 171 -14.07 9.50 14.08
N THR A 172 -14.59 10.16 13.05
CA THR A 172 -14.79 11.60 13.03
C THR A 172 -16.08 12.02 13.73
N ASN A 173 -16.19 13.31 14.05
CA ASN A 173 -17.42 13.90 14.60
C ASN A 173 -18.59 13.82 13.60
N THR A 174 -18.30 13.76 12.30
CA THR A 174 -19.27 13.57 11.22
C THR A 174 -19.67 12.12 10.99
N LYS A 175 -19.20 11.19 11.86
CA LYS A 175 -19.44 9.73 11.80
C LYS A 175 -18.79 9.00 10.62
N GLN A 176 -17.87 9.64 9.93
CA GLN A 176 -17.02 8.97 8.96
C GLN A 176 -15.91 8.19 9.67
N THR A 177 -15.52 7.06 9.13
CA THR A 177 -14.41 6.26 9.63
C THR A 177 -13.27 6.31 8.63
N VAL A 178 -12.07 6.64 9.12
CA VAL A 178 -10.83 6.63 8.32
C VAL A 178 -9.95 5.51 8.85
N VAL A 179 -9.47 4.63 7.95
CA VAL A 179 -8.63 3.49 8.32
C VAL A 179 -7.38 3.48 7.44
N ASN A 180 -6.22 3.61 8.08
CA ASN A 180 -4.96 3.27 7.43
C ASN A 180 -4.75 1.76 7.58
N VAL A 181 -4.67 1.07 6.44
CA VAL A 181 -4.64 -0.39 6.39
C VAL A 181 -3.25 -0.98 6.70
N GLY A 182 -2.26 -0.13 6.91
CA GLY A 182 -0.87 -0.54 7.08
C GLY A 182 -0.22 -0.95 5.76
N SER A 183 0.77 -1.81 5.81
CA SER A 183 1.55 -2.25 4.65
C SER A 183 1.67 -3.77 4.62
N VAL A 184 1.48 -4.35 3.43
CA VAL A 184 1.76 -5.77 3.17
C VAL A 184 3.27 -6.02 3.13
N GLY A 185 3.99 -5.19 2.39
CA GLY A 185 5.38 -5.50 2.02
C GLY A 185 6.45 -4.87 2.90
N ARG A 186 6.14 -3.75 3.56
CA ARG A 186 7.09 -3.00 4.38
C ARG A 186 6.42 -2.40 5.61
N PRO A 187 5.85 -3.22 6.49
CA PRO A 187 5.13 -2.75 7.67
C PRO A 187 6.04 -2.03 8.68
N PHE A 188 5.55 -0.94 9.27
CA PHE A 188 6.16 -0.27 10.41
C PHE A 188 5.38 -0.63 11.68
N THR A 189 5.39 -1.90 12.00
CA THR A 189 4.79 -2.49 13.19
C THR A 189 5.90 -3.00 14.12
N PRO A 190 5.65 -3.21 15.42
CA PRO A 190 6.68 -3.68 16.35
C PRO A 190 7.29 -5.05 15.98
N ARG A 191 6.61 -5.80 15.12
CA ARG A 191 7.10 -7.07 14.56
C ARG A 191 7.05 -7.01 13.04
N PRO A 192 7.94 -7.71 12.33
CA PRO A 192 7.98 -7.72 10.87
C PRO A 192 6.87 -8.63 10.28
N GLN A 193 5.61 -8.23 10.47
CA GLN A 193 4.42 -8.95 10.01
C GLN A 193 3.72 -8.13 8.93
N ALA A 194 3.32 -8.76 7.82
CA ALA A 194 2.49 -8.11 6.83
C ALA A 194 1.16 -7.66 7.46
N CYS A 195 0.72 -6.44 7.13
CA CYS A 195 -0.54 -5.89 7.63
C CYS A 195 -1.51 -5.66 6.48
N TYR A 196 -2.77 -6.04 6.70
CA TYR A 196 -3.90 -5.72 5.82
C TYR A 196 -5.19 -5.62 6.64
N VAL A 197 -6.29 -5.20 6.01
CA VAL A 197 -7.61 -5.07 6.69
C VAL A 197 -8.61 -6.03 6.08
N VAL A 198 -9.45 -6.63 6.94
CA VAL A 198 -10.71 -7.26 6.55
C VAL A 198 -11.86 -6.36 7.00
N ALA A 199 -12.73 -6.00 6.06
CA ALA A 199 -13.97 -5.30 6.33
C ALA A 199 -15.17 -6.26 6.14
N GLU A 200 -16.01 -6.38 7.17
CA GLU A 200 -17.31 -7.04 7.09
C GLU A 200 -18.39 -5.98 6.90
N ILE A 201 -19.16 -6.10 5.83
CA ILE A 201 -20.18 -5.12 5.43
C ILE A 201 -21.52 -5.83 5.36
N GLU A 202 -22.52 -5.27 6.03
CA GLU A 202 -23.89 -5.78 6.02
C GLU A 202 -24.88 -4.63 6.17
N GLN A 203 -25.78 -4.46 5.20
CA GLN A 203 -26.87 -3.48 5.22
C GLN A 203 -26.42 -2.06 5.58
N GLY A 204 -25.34 -1.57 4.95
CA GLY A 204 -24.78 -0.24 5.20
C GLY A 204 -23.99 -0.09 6.50
N LYS A 205 -23.90 -1.13 7.31
CA LYS A 205 -23.02 -1.19 8.51
C LYS A 205 -21.74 -1.91 8.18
N PHE A 206 -20.68 -1.63 8.91
CA PHE A 206 -19.39 -2.29 8.71
C PHE A 206 -18.62 -2.44 10.03
N GLY A 207 -17.77 -3.46 10.04
CA GLY A 207 -16.70 -3.64 11.02
C GLY A 207 -15.39 -3.83 10.29
N VAL A 208 -14.29 -3.28 10.82
CA VAL A 208 -12.96 -3.40 10.23
C VAL A 208 -11.98 -3.99 11.24
N VAL A 209 -11.14 -4.91 10.79
CA VAL A 209 -10.12 -5.58 11.60
C VAL A 209 -8.79 -5.56 10.86
N HIS A 210 -7.73 -5.06 11.51
CA HIS A 210 -6.36 -5.22 11.03
C HIS A 210 -5.90 -6.67 11.28
N LYS A 211 -5.34 -7.28 10.25
CA LYS A 211 -4.75 -8.62 10.28
C LYS A 211 -3.23 -8.49 10.18
N LEU A 212 -2.52 -9.19 11.06
CA LEU A 212 -1.06 -9.24 11.06
C LEU A 212 -0.64 -10.67 10.71
N ILE A 213 0.12 -10.84 9.63
CA ILE A 213 0.43 -12.13 9.04
C ILE A 213 1.92 -12.35 9.04
N ASP A 214 2.36 -13.45 9.64
CA ASP A 214 3.76 -13.89 9.57
C ASP A 214 4.10 -14.36 8.16
N TYR A 215 5.25 -13.93 7.67
CA TYR A 215 5.81 -14.36 6.39
C TYR A 215 7.31 -14.63 6.51
N ASP A 216 7.93 -15.18 5.48
CA ASP A 216 9.37 -15.46 5.46
C ASP A 216 10.17 -14.16 5.22
N THR A 217 10.37 -13.41 6.29
CA THR A 217 11.09 -12.12 6.29
C THR A 217 12.56 -12.29 5.93
N GLU A 218 13.18 -13.40 6.34
CA GLU A 218 14.58 -13.70 6.04
C GLU A 218 14.76 -13.93 4.54
N LYS A 219 13.86 -14.68 3.93
CA LYS A 219 13.86 -14.91 2.48
C LYS A 219 13.63 -13.63 1.70
N ALA A 220 12.67 -12.80 2.10
CA ALA A 220 12.43 -11.51 1.48
C ALA A 220 13.66 -10.59 1.59
N SER A 221 14.26 -10.51 2.76
CA SER A 221 15.49 -9.76 3.02
C SER A 221 16.68 -10.27 2.19
N GLU A 222 16.88 -11.58 2.12
CA GLU A 222 17.94 -12.21 1.30
C GLU A 222 17.78 -11.81 -0.19
N ILE A 223 16.57 -11.87 -0.74
CA ILE A 223 16.32 -11.50 -2.14
C ILE A 223 16.59 -10.01 -2.34
N LEU A 224 16.07 -9.13 -1.47
CA LEU A 224 16.26 -7.70 -1.58
C LEU A 224 17.74 -7.30 -1.47
N SER A 225 18.49 -7.92 -0.55
CA SER A 225 19.93 -7.62 -0.37
C SER A 225 20.79 -7.94 -1.59
N LYS A 226 20.33 -8.83 -2.47
CA LYS A 226 21.02 -9.22 -3.71
C LYS A 226 20.66 -8.33 -4.92
N ARG A 227 19.77 -7.36 -4.75
CA ARG A 227 19.44 -6.42 -5.83
C ARG A 227 20.61 -5.46 -6.11
N GLU A 228 20.79 -5.13 -7.39
CA GLU A 228 21.96 -4.39 -7.87
C GLU A 228 21.77 -2.87 -7.77
N PHE A 229 21.55 -2.34 -6.57
CA PHE A 229 21.57 -0.89 -6.29
C PHE A 229 22.18 -0.57 -4.94
N ILE A 230 22.71 0.64 -4.79
CA ILE A 230 23.39 1.08 -3.55
C ILE A 230 22.36 1.19 -2.42
N GLY A 231 22.59 0.47 -1.33
CA GLY A 231 21.75 0.47 -0.15
C GLY A 231 20.67 -0.61 -0.13
N ALA A 232 20.68 -1.55 -1.08
CA ALA A 232 19.78 -2.71 -1.08
C ALA A 232 19.89 -3.52 0.22
N ASP A 233 21.11 -3.68 0.76
CA ASP A 233 21.38 -4.32 2.05
C ASP A 233 20.73 -3.59 3.23
N LYS A 234 20.73 -2.25 3.23
CA LYS A 234 20.07 -1.44 4.27
C LYS A 234 18.56 -1.61 4.22
N LEU A 235 17.96 -1.55 3.03
CA LEU A 235 16.51 -1.75 2.87
C LEU A 235 16.10 -3.19 3.23
N ALA A 236 16.94 -4.17 2.95
CA ALA A 236 16.73 -5.57 3.32
C ALA A 236 16.64 -5.76 4.85
N GLN A 237 17.46 -5.03 5.62
CA GLN A 237 17.41 -5.09 7.07
C GLN A 237 16.11 -4.58 7.67
N ILE A 238 15.45 -3.61 7.03
CA ILE A 238 14.14 -3.06 7.47
C ILE A 238 13.06 -4.14 7.44
N LEU A 239 13.14 -5.10 6.51
CA LEU A 239 12.17 -6.21 6.43
C LEU A 239 12.26 -7.17 7.63
N ILE A 240 13.41 -7.24 8.28
CA ILE A 240 13.63 -8.09 9.47
C ILE A 240 13.45 -7.28 10.76
N ARG A 241 13.82 -6.00 10.73
CA ARG A 241 13.84 -5.09 11.89
C ARG A 241 13.18 -3.76 11.54
N PRO A 242 11.84 -3.70 11.57
CA PRO A 242 11.10 -2.49 11.18
C PRO A 242 11.44 -1.24 12.01
N GLU A 243 11.90 -1.41 13.26
CA GLU A 243 12.31 -0.31 14.14
C GLU A 243 13.49 0.52 13.62
N PHE A 244 14.31 -0.02 12.71
CA PHE A 244 15.45 0.73 12.14
C PHE A 244 15.05 1.86 11.18
N TRP A 245 13.78 1.98 10.82
CA TRP A 245 13.31 3.07 9.95
C TRP A 245 13.36 4.45 10.63
N HIS A 246 13.40 4.49 11.95
CA HIS A 246 13.45 5.74 12.73
C HIS A 246 14.89 6.22 13.02
N MET A 247 15.92 5.58 12.49
CA MET A 247 17.32 5.97 12.56
C MET A 247 17.79 6.57 11.23
#